data_1117d669dd8f7b29ffba772e4b5fcf29
#
_entry.id   1117d669dd8f7b29ffba772e4b5fcf29
#
_cell.length_a   1.000
_cell.length_b   1.000
_cell.length_c   1.000
_cell.angle_alpha   90.00
_cell.angle_beta   90.00
_cell.angle_gamma   90.00
#
_symmetry.space_group_name_H-M   'P 1'
#
loop_
_entity.id
_entity.type
_entity.pdbx_description
1 polymer ?
#
loop_
_entity_poly.entity_id
_entity_poly.type
_entity_poly.pdbx_seq_one_letter_code
_entity_poly.pdbx_strand_id
1 'polypeptide(L)'
;MTVKTAKPKVLVVDDERVIADTLAIILNQNGFDASAVYTGTAAVERARSVKPDLIISDVIMPDMNGIEAAINIRRLLPGCKILLFSGQAATADLLESARAQGHEFEILAKPVHPQDLLAKLRG
;
A
#
# COMPACT_ATOMS: atom_id res chain seq x y z
N MET A 1 -15.36 11.98 -27.94
CA MET A 1 -14.69 12.08 -26.62
C MET A 1 -14.42 10.70 -26.05
N THR A 2 -13.26 10.52 -25.51
CA THR A 2 -12.89 9.23 -24.92
C THR A 2 -12.95 9.34 -23.43
N VAL A 3 -13.70 8.45 -22.80
CA VAL A 3 -13.75 8.36 -21.36
C VAL A 3 -12.69 7.36 -20.92
N LYS A 4 -11.88 7.74 -19.97
CA LYS A 4 -10.93 6.83 -19.42
C LYS A 4 -11.65 5.74 -18.62
N THR A 5 -11.46 4.51 -19.03
CA THR A 5 -12.10 3.37 -18.38
C THR A 5 -11.13 2.52 -17.60
N ALA A 6 -9.85 2.84 -17.64
CA ALA A 6 -8.86 2.09 -16.92
C ALA A 6 -9.09 2.21 -15.41
N LYS A 7 -9.10 1.08 -14.74
CA LYS A 7 -9.26 1.03 -13.29
C LYS A 7 -7.97 1.46 -12.62
N PRO A 8 -8.05 2.15 -11.47
CA PRO A 8 -6.84 2.47 -10.71
C PRO A 8 -6.08 1.20 -10.33
N LYS A 9 -4.78 1.22 -10.53
CA LYS A 9 -3.92 0.08 -10.21
C LYS A 9 -3.51 0.16 -8.76
N VAL A 10 -3.76 -0.89 -8.01
CA VAL A 10 -3.45 -0.98 -6.59
C VAL A 10 -2.52 -2.15 -6.34
N LEU A 11 -1.46 -1.90 -5.61
CA LEU A 11 -0.55 -2.95 -5.16
C LEU A 11 -0.77 -3.15 -3.67
N VAL A 12 -1.14 -4.38 -3.29
CA VAL A 12 -1.35 -4.76 -1.90
C VAL A 12 -0.14 -5.53 -1.41
N VAL A 13 0.45 -5.09 -0.31
CA VAL A 13 1.69 -5.66 0.22
C VAL A 13 1.46 -6.11 1.66
N ASP A 14 1.55 -7.42 1.90
CA ASP A 14 1.44 -7.99 3.24
C ASP A 14 2.09 -9.37 3.22
N ASP A 15 2.93 -9.67 4.20
CA ASP A 15 3.57 -10.97 4.29
C ASP A 15 2.59 -12.08 4.68
N GLU A 16 1.46 -11.74 5.23
CA GLU A 16 0.35 -12.68 5.41
C GLU A 16 -0.42 -12.80 4.10
N ARG A 17 -0.14 -13.87 3.36
CA ARG A 17 -0.70 -14.06 2.02
C ARG A 17 -2.22 -14.02 1.98
N VAL A 18 -2.87 -14.61 2.98
CA VAL A 18 -4.33 -14.62 3.05
C VAL A 18 -4.87 -13.20 3.09
N ILE A 19 -4.24 -12.33 3.87
CA ILE A 19 -4.67 -10.94 3.99
C ILE A 19 -4.45 -10.19 2.67
N ALA A 20 -3.26 -10.30 2.10
CA ALA A 20 -2.95 -9.63 0.85
C ALA A 20 -3.87 -10.08 -0.29
N ASP A 21 -4.03 -11.39 -0.44
CA ASP A 21 -4.86 -11.94 -1.51
C ASP A 21 -6.33 -11.56 -1.33
N THR A 22 -6.83 -11.62 -0.11
CA THR A 22 -8.23 -11.27 0.18
C THR A 22 -8.51 -9.81 -0.13
N LEU A 23 -7.62 -8.92 0.28
CA LEU A 23 -7.77 -7.50 -0.02
C LEU A 23 -7.72 -7.23 -1.51
N ALA A 24 -6.81 -7.89 -2.23
CA ALA A 24 -6.75 -7.74 -3.68
C ALA A 24 -8.05 -8.20 -4.36
N ILE A 25 -8.61 -9.32 -3.91
CA ILE A 25 -9.89 -9.81 -4.43
C ILE A 25 -11.00 -8.79 -4.21
N ILE A 26 -11.10 -8.27 -2.99
CA ILE A 26 -12.13 -7.28 -2.65
C ILE A 26 -11.98 -6.02 -3.48
N LEU A 27 -10.76 -5.55 -3.65
CA LEU A 27 -10.51 -4.35 -4.48
C LEU A 27 -10.87 -4.60 -5.94
N ASN A 28 -10.54 -5.76 -6.48
CA ASN A 28 -10.91 -6.12 -7.84
C ASN A 28 -12.42 -6.18 -8.05
N GLN A 29 -13.16 -6.55 -7.02
CA GLN A 29 -14.62 -6.58 -7.07
C GLN A 29 -15.23 -5.19 -6.93
N ASN A 30 -14.45 -4.18 -6.61
CA ASN A 30 -14.94 -2.83 -6.31
C ASN A 30 -14.34 -1.76 -7.21
N GLY A 31 -13.95 -2.12 -8.42
CA GLY A 31 -13.57 -1.15 -9.44
C GLY A 31 -12.08 -0.84 -9.52
N PHE A 32 -11.25 -1.60 -8.83
CA PHE A 32 -9.79 -1.44 -8.88
C PHE A 32 -9.15 -2.58 -9.66
N ASP A 33 -7.93 -2.35 -10.10
CA ASP A 33 -7.07 -3.38 -10.69
C ASP A 33 -5.97 -3.67 -9.66
N ALA A 34 -6.24 -4.63 -8.78
CA ALA A 34 -5.39 -4.91 -7.64
C ALA A 34 -4.59 -6.20 -7.81
N SER A 35 -3.36 -6.17 -7.36
CA SER A 35 -2.50 -7.36 -7.27
C SER A 35 -1.83 -7.38 -5.91
N ALA A 36 -1.42 -8.57 -5.48
CA ALA A 36 -0.81 -8.77 -4.17
C ALA A 36 0.64 -9.19 -4.33
N VAL A 37 1.49 -8.65 -3.45
CA VAL A 37 2.85 -9.13 -3.25
C VAL A 37 3.07 -9.28 -1.75
N TYR A 38 4.10 -10.02 -1.37
CA TYR A 38 4.21 -10.49 0.01
C TYR A 38 5.49 -10.06 0.73
N THR A 39 6.31 -9.26 0.08
CA THR A 39 7.53 -8.71 0.67
C THR A 39 7.75 -7.28 0.22
N GLY A 40 8.51 -6.53 1.01
CA GLY A 40 8.85 -5.16 0.63
C GLY A 40 9.70 -5.09 -0.62
N THR A 41 10.62 -6.03 -0.78
CA THR A 41 11.45 -6.11 -1.98
C THR A 41 10.60 -6.36 -3.23
N ALA A 42 9.67 -7.31 -3.15
CA ALA A 42 8.76 -7.59 -4.26
C ALA A 42 7.88 -6.38 -4.58
N ALA A 43 7.48 -5.62 -3.56
CA ALA A 43 6.69 -4.42 -3.76
C ALA A 43 7.44 -3.37 -4.59
N VAL A 44 8.69 -3.12 -4.24
CA VAL A 44 9.52 -2.15 -4.98
C VAL A 44 9.72 -2.60 -6.43
N GLU A 45 10.03 -3.88 -6.64
CA GLU A 45 10.22 -4.41 -7.98
C GLU A 45 8.94 -4.36 -8.81
N ARG A 46 7.82 -4.77 -8.21
CA ARG A 46 6.54 -4.75 -8.90
C ARG A 46 6.11 -3.33 -9.24
N ALA A 47 6.39 -2.38 -8.36
CA ALA A 47 6.06 -0.98 -8.59
C ALA A 47 6.77 -0.43 -9.82
N ARG A 48 8.00 -0.86 -10.08
CA ARG A 48 8.75 -0.43 -11.26
C ARG A 48 8.07 -0.87 -12.56
N SER A 49 7.54 -2.09 -12.58
CA SER A 49 6.95 -2.64 -13.81
C SER A 49 5.49 -2.27 -13.98
N VAL A 50 4.71 -2.28 -12.92
CA VAL A 50 3.27 -2.03 -12.96
C VAL A 50 2.93 -0.55 -12.87
N LYS A 51 3.75 0.23 -12.16
CA LYS A 51 3.51 1.65 -11.90
C LYS A 51 2.13 1.88 -11.29
N PRO A 52 1.89 1.34 -10.09
CA PRO A 52 0.57 1.46 -9.47
C PRO A 52 0.22 2.91 -9.15
N ASP A 53 -1.07 3.19 -9.12
CA ASP A 53 -1.60 4.48 -8.69
C ASP A 53 -1.65 4.58 -7.18
N LEU A 54 -1.74 3.44 -6.51
CA LEU A 54 -1.91 3.35 -5.07
C LEU A 54 -1.21 2.11 -4.53
N ILE A 55 -0.57 2.25 -3.39
CA ILE A 55 0.02 1.13 -2.65
C ILE A 55 -0.61 1.07 -1.27
N ILE A 56 -0.97 -0.14 -0.88
CA ILE A 56 -1.48 -0.44 0.45
C ILE A 56 -0.52 -1.47 1.04
N SER A 57 0.16 -1.13 2.12
CA SER A 57 1.21 -1.98 2.67
C SER A 57 1.16 -2.09 4.19
N ASP A 58 1.41 -3.29 4.69
CA ASP A 58 1.74 -3.49 6.09
C ASP A 58 3.08 -2.81 6.39
N VAL A 59 3.25 -2.32 7.61
CA VAL A 59 4.51 -1.70 8.04
C VAL A 59 5.54 -2.75 8.43
N ILE A 60 5.12 -3.77 9.16
CA ILE A 60 6.05 -4.78 9.68
C ILE A 60 6.11 -5.98 8.75
N MET A 61 7.25 -6.14 8.09
CA MET A 61 7.52 -7.27 7.19
C MET A 61 8.95 -7.76 7.37
N PRO A 62 9.22 -9.06 7.10
CA PRO A 62 10.52 -9.66 7.47
C PRO A 62 11.73 -9.10 6.74
N ASP A 63 11.61 -8.78 5.44
CA ASP A 63 12.77 -8.41 4.62
C ASP A 63 13.04 -6.91 4.60
N MET A 64 11.99 -6.12 4.45
CA MET A 64 12.07 -4.67 4.36
C MET A 64 10.76 -4.15 4.94
N ASN A 65 10.83 -3.26 5.92
CA ASN A 65 9.57 -2.74 6.47
C ASN A 65 8.82 -1.90 5.44
N GLY A 66 7.51 -1.78 5.63
CA GLY A 66 6.65 -1.08 4.68
C GLY A 66 6.99 0.39 4.50
N ILE A 67 7.57 1.02 5.50
CA ILE A 67 7.98 2.42 5.41
C ILE A 67 9.18 2.57 4.49
N GLU A 68 10.17 1.68 4.60
CA GLU A 68 11.31 1.69 3.68
C GLU A 68 10.87 1.44 2.25
N ALA A 69 10.00 0.45 2.05
CA ALA A 69 9.45 0.16 0.74
C ALA A 69 8.70 1.36 0.19
N ALA A 70 7.89 2.01 1.03
CA ALA A 70 7.10 3.18 0.64
C ALA A 70 8.00 4.35 0.23
N ILE A 71 9.07 4.60 0.95
CA ILE A 71 10.02 5.67 0.61
C ILE A 71 10.68 5.37 -0.74
N ASN A 72 11.11 4.14 -0.96
CA ASN A 72 11.71 3.74 -2.23
C ASN A 72 10.72 3.91 -3.39
N ILE A 73 9.48 3.50 -3.19
CA ILE A 73 8.44 3.61 -4.21
C ILE A 73 8.11 5.07 -4.49
N ARG A 74 8.04 5.89 -3.45
CA ARG A 74 7.77 7.32 -3.61
C ARG A 74 8.85 8.01 -4.45
N ARG A 75 10.10 7.59 -4.31
CA ARG A 75 11.18 8.11 -5.14
C ARG A 75 11.04 7.70 -6.59
N LEU A 76 10.59 6.47 -6.83
CA LEU A 76 10.38 5.97 -8.19
C LEU A 76 9.12 6.55 -8.83
N LEU A 77 8.07 6.71 -8.05
CA LEU A 77 6.75 7.10 -8.51
C LEU A 77 6.20 8.20 -7.60
N PRO A 78 6.62 9.45 -7.78
CA PRO A 78 6.21 10.53 -6.87
C PRO A 78 4.71 10.76 -6.78
N GLY A 79 3.96 10.40 -7.82
CA GLY A 79 2.51 10.55 -7.82
C GLY A 79 1.74 9.39 -7.23
N CYS A 80 2.41 8.32 -6.82
CA CYS A 80 1.75 7.17 -6.26
C CYS A 80 1.27 7.46 -4.84
N LYS A 81 0.00 7.18 -4.55
CA LYS A 81 -0.53 7.30 -3.19
C LYS A 81 -0.12 6.09 -2.38
N ILE A 82 0.19 6.31 -1.11
CA ILE A 82 0.64 5.25 -0.22
C ILE A 82 -0.19 5.26 1.05
N LEU A 83 -0.74 4.10 1.38
CA LEU A 83 -1.53 3.88 2.59
C LEU A 83 -0.90 2.73 3.35
N LEU A 84 -0.60 2.93 4.63
CA LEU A 84 0.05 1.92 5.45
C LEU A 84 -0.90 1.36 6.50
N PHE A 85 -0.78 0.06 6.78
CA PHE A 85 -1.50 -0.58 7.87
C PHE A 85 -0.59 -0.73 9.06
N SER A 86 -1.07 -0.38 10.24
CA SER A 86 -0.29 -0.51 11.45
C SER A 86 -1.19 -0.99 12.59
N GLY A 87 -0.78 -2.06 13.24
CA GLY A 87 -1.49 -2.61 14.39
C GLY A 87 -0.66 -2.62 15.66
N GLN A 88 0.56 -2.14 15.60
CA GLN A 88 1.49 -2.24 16.71
C GLN A 88 2.06 -0.89 17.12
N ALA A 89 2.24 -0.72 18.41
CA ALA A 89 2.81 0.51 18.96
C ALA A 89 4.23 0.77 18.43
N ALA A 90 5.00 -0.30 18.14
CA ALA A 90 6.37 -0.17 17.64
C ALA A 90 6.45 0.58 16.31
N THR A 91 5.37 0.62 15.53
CA THR A 91 5.37 1.33 14.26
C THR A 91 5.42 2.85 14.44
N ALA A 92 5.05 3.35 15.61
CA ALA A 92 5.08 4.79 15.88
C ALA A 92 6.50 5.35 15.73
N ASP A 93 7.50 4.63 16.22
CA ASP A 93 8.90 5.07 16.11
C ASP A 93 9.37 5.11 14.65
N LEU A 94 8.96 4.12 13.86
CA LEU A 94 9.30 4.08 12.44
C LEU A 94 8.66 5.24 11.68
N LEU A 95 7.41 5.54 11.99
CA LEU A 95 6.69 6.66 11.37
C LEU A 95 7.32 8.00 11.75
N GLU A 96 7.70 8.14 13.01
CA GLU A 96 8.32 9.37 13.48
C GLU A 96 9.68 9.57 12.82
N SER A 97 10.47 8.51 12.70
CA SER A 97 11.74 8.55 12.01
C SER A 97 11.58 8.95 10.55
N ALA A 98 10.56 8.43 9.87
CA ALA A 98 10.26 8.80 8.50
C ALA A 98 9.85 10.27 8.39
N ARG A 99 9.04 10.74 9.33
CA ARG A 99 8.61 12.15 9.36
C ARG A 99 9.79 13.07 9.54
N ALA A 100 10.75 12.70 10.38
CA ALA A 100 11.97 13.48 10.59
C ALA A 100 12.79 13.60 9.30
N GLN A 101 12.66 12.65 8.38
CA GLN A 101 13.30 12.67 7.07
C GLN A 101 12.42 13.33 5.99
N GLY A 102 11.30 13.92 6.36
CA GLY A 102 10.40 14.61 5.44
C GLY A 102 9.33 13.73 4.81
N HIS A 103 9.10 12.52 5.33
CA HIS A 103 8.10 11.61 4.78
C HIS A 103 6.92 11.43 5.72
N GLU A 104 5.74 11.81 5.27
CA GLU A 104 4.50 11.56 5.98
C GLU A 104 3.67 10.53 5.23
N PHE A 105 3.00 9.64 5.96
CA PHE A 105 2.18 8.59 5.38
C PHE A 105 0.83 8.54 6.07
N GLU A 106 -0.20 8.20 5.32
CA GLU A 106 -1.50 7.90 5.87
C GLU A 106 -1.51 6.50 6.45
N ILE A 107 -2.13 6.35 7.61
CA ILE A 107 -2.14 5.09 8.35
C ILE A 107 -3.57 4.64 8.59
N LEU A 108 -3.82 3.35 8.38
CA LEU A 108 -5.04 2.68 8.85
C LEU A 108 -4.66 1.72 9.96
N ALA A 109 -5.43 1.75 11.04
CA ALA A 109 -5.23 0.83 12.15
C ALA A 109 -5.71 -0.57 11.79
N LYS A 110 -4.97 -1.58 12.22
CA LYS A 110 -5.41 -2.97 12.12
C LYS A 110 -6.34 -3.32 13.29
N PRO A 111 -7.32 -4.19 13.11
CA PRO A 111 -7.68 -4.87 11.88
C PRO A 111 -8.36 -3.94 10.89
N VAL A 112 -8.07 -4.12 9.60
CA VAL A 112 -8.63 -3.27 8.55
C VAL A 112 -9.92 -3.90 8.04
N HIS A 113 -11.01 -3.15 8.17
CA HIS A 113 -12.27 -3.57 7.60
C HIS A 113 -12.34 -3.14 6.14
N PRO A 114 -12.73 -4.05 5.23
CA PRO A 114 -12.76 -3.70 3.79
C PRO A 114 -13.58 -2.47 3.47
N GLN A 115 -14.69 -2.26 4.17
CA GLN A 115 -15.52 -1.08 3.93
C GLN A 115 -14.81 0.22 4.29
N ASP A 116 -14.05 0.21 5.38
CA ASP A 116 -13.28 1.39 5.79
C ASP A 116 -12.17 1.68 4.78
N LEU A 117 -11.52 0.62 4.30
CA LEU A 117 -10.50 0.75 3.27
C LEU A 117 -11.09 1.35 2.01
N LEU A 118 -12.21 0.81 1.53
CA LEU A 118 -12.84 1.32 0.30
C LEU A 118 -13.28 2.77 0.45
N ALA A 119 -13.81 3.15 1.61
CA ALA A 119 -14.18 4.53 1.87
C ALA A 119 -12.98 5.46 1.80
N LYS A 120 -11.85 5.02 2.36
CA LYS A 120 -10.61 5.79 2.34
C LYS A 120 -10.10 5.98 0.92
N LEU A 121 -10.16 4.94 0.10
CA LEU A 121 -9.68 4.98 -1.28
C LEU A 121 -10.57 5.82 -2.20
N ARG A 122 -11.87 5.86 -1.92
CA ARG A 122 -12.83 6.63 -2.71
C ARG A 122 -12.94 8.08 -2.27
N GLY A 123 -12.59 8.31 -1.03
CA GLY A 123 -12.65 9.65 -0.45
C GLY A 123 -11.48 10.50 -0.84
#